data_342443e488bf6f010247ffdc25c9b1e4
#
_entry.id   342443e488bf6f010247ffdc25c9b1e4
#
_cell.length_a   1.000
_cell.length_b   1.000
_cell.length_c   1.000
_cell.angle_alpha   90.00
_cell.angle_beta   90.00
_cell.angle_gamma   90.00
#
_symmetry.space_group_name_H-M   'P 1'
#
loop_
_entity.id
_entity.type
_entity.pdbx_description
1 polymer ?
#
loop_
_entity_poly.entity_id
_entity_poly.type
_entity_poly.pdbx_seq_one_letter_code
_entity_poly.pdbx_strand_id
1 'polypeptide(L)'
;KGKVLTDKDKVAKKCYSMMKNMYKKEYSEILDIFYGIHVSCVKGETNNTLSCNPEPFLMLDLPIPNKKNVSLIDCFDEYTKREILDEDNRYVNDEGHKVVGKQIQFWKFPSVLIVTLKRFTNSMPPRKNQSLVDFPFDNLDLSKYVVGYDPKSFNYELYGICNHSGGVMGGHYFAYVKNANNKWYEFNDPNVQPKSEEQLKTPKAYCFFYRKKK
;
A
#
# COMPACT_ATOMS: atom_id res chain seq x y z
N LYS A 1 17.64 -27.17 8.95
CA LYS A 1 17.04 -26.52 7.75
C LYS A 1 15.74 -27.26 7.43
N GLY A 2 14.59 -26.56 7.46
CA GLY A 2 13.30 -27.15 7.10
C GLY A 2 13.24 -27.54 5.62
N LYS A 3 12.47 -28.55 5.28
CA LYS A 3 12.21 -28.98 3.90
C LYS A 3 11.20 -28.00 3.28
N VAL A 4 11.50 -27.47 2.10
CA VAL A 4 10.54 -26.66 1.31
C VAL A 4 9.49 -27.60 0.75
N LEU A 5 8.23 -27.45 1.16
CA LEU A 5 7.15 -28.37 0.81
C LEU A 5 6.16 -27.80 -0.22
N THR A 6 5.93 -26.48 -0.21
CA THR A 6 4.89 -25.81 -1.02
C THR A 6 5.46 -24.60 -1.76
N ASP A 7 4.72 -24.07 -2.74
CA ASP A 7 5.10 -22.83 -3.42
C ASP A 7 5.09 -21.63 -2.46
N LYS A 8 4.20 -21.63 -1.46
CA LYS A 8 4.20 -20.66 -0.38
C LYS A 8 5.52 -20.69 0.41
N ASP A 9 6.06 -21.87 0.70
CA ASP A 9 7.35 -22.01 1.41
C ASP A 9 8.53 -21.49 0.57
N LYS A 10 8.47 -21.66 -0.76
CA LYS A 10 9.49 -21.07 -1.66
C LYS A 10 9.49 -19.55 -1.60
N VAL A 11 8.30 -18.92 -1.63
CA VAL A 11 8.15 -17.48 -1.47
C VAL A 11 8.60 -17.04 -0.06
N ALA A 12 8.19 -17.76 0.99
CA ALA A 12 8.63 -17.52 2.36
C ALA A 12 10.16 -17.49 2.48
N LYS A 13 10.84 -18.48 1.91
CA LYS A 13 12.31 -18.55 1.92
C LYS A 13 12.95 -17.32 1.27
N LYS A 14 12.41 -16.85 0.14
CA LYS A 14 12.90 -15.63 -0.52
C LYS A 14 12.67 -14.39 0.37
N CYS A 15 11.46 -14.23 0.94
CA CYS A 15 11.13 -13.13 1.84
C CYS A 15 12.05 -13.08 3.07
N TYR A 16 12.23 -14.21 3.75
CA TYR A 16 13.10 -14.27 4.94
C TYR A 16 14.58 -14.07 4.60
N SER A 17 15.04 -14.55 3.44
CA SER A 17 16.41 -14.30 2.98
C SER A 17 16.65 -12.82 2.70
N MET A 18 15.69 -12.15 2.06
CA MET A 18 15.74 -10.70 1.81
C MET A 18 15.77 -9.91 3.13
N MET A 19 14.84 -10.21 4.07
CA MET A 19 14.81 -9.56 5.39
C MET A 19 16.12 -9.76 6.14
N LYS A 20 16.64 -10.99 6.18
CA LYS A 20 17.93 -11.28 6.84
C LYS A 20 19.06 -10.46 6.27
N ASN A 21 19.12 -10.30 4.95
CA ASN A 21 20.17 -9.52 4.30
C ASN A 21 20.01 -8.03 4.60
N MET A 22 18.79 -7.50 4.62
CA MET A 22 18.49 -6.13 4.98
C MET A 22 18.88 -5.84 6.45
N TYR A 23 18.48 -6.68 7.38
CA TYR A 23 18.78 -6.53 8.81
C TYR A 23 20.27 -6.67 9.15
N LYS A 24 21.03 -7.49 8.39
CA LYS A 24 22.48 -7.60 8.57
C LYS A 24 23.22 -6.33 8.22
N LYS A 25 22.73 -5.56 7.26
CA LYS A 25 23.39 -4.35 6.75
C LYS A 25 23.00 -3.11 7.56
N GLU A 26 21.71 -2.95 7.82
CA GLU A 26 21.13 -1.69 8.28
C GLU A 26 19.94 -1.92 9.22
N TYR A 27 20.14 -2.71 10.28
CA TYR A 27 19.06 -2.87 11.25
C TYR A 27 18.76 -1.54 11.97
N SER A 28 17.48 -1.19 11.99
CA SER A 28 16.94 -0.13 12.84
C SER A 28 15.50 -0.47 13.23
N GLU A 29 15.02 0.10 14.33
CA GLU A 29 13.63 0.00 14.75
C GLU A 29 12.65 0.55 13.67
N ILE A 30 13.11 1.51 12.87
CA ILE A 30 12.36 2.06 11.72
C ILE A 30 12.03 0.94 10.72
N LEU A 31 12.98 0.05 10.42
CA LEU A 31 12.74 -1.07 9.51
C LEU A 31 11.67 -2.03 10.08
N ASP A 32 11.69 -2.27 11.38
CA ASP A 32 10.75 -3.22 12.00
C ASP A 32 9.32 -2.65 12.09
N ILE A 33 9.21 -1.35 12.33
CA ILE A 33 7.91 -0.67 12.51
C ILE A 33 7.25 -0.34 11.18
N PHE A 34 7.99 0.18 10.20
CA PHE A 34 7.42 0.81 9.00
C PHE A 34 7.55 -0.01 7.72
N TYR A 35 8.42 -1.05 7.68
CA TYR A 35 8.62 -1.80 6.44
C TYR A 35 7.74 -3.03 6.36
N GLY A 36 6.97 -3.09 5.27
CA GLY A 36 6.28 -4.29 4.82
C GLY A 36 7.04 -5.02 3.72
N ILE A 37 6.49 -6.12 3.26
CA ILE A 37 7.02 -6.89 2.13
C ILE A 37 5.88 -7.15 1.17
N HIS A 38 6.01 -6.68 -0.06
CA HIS A 38 5.20 -7.17 -1.15
C HIS A 38 5.99 -8.16 -2.02
N VAL A 39 5.27 -8.92 -2.82
CA VAL A 39 5.85 -9.86 -3.78
C VAL A 39 5.31 -9.50 -5.16
N SER A 40 6.23 -9.18 -6.07
CA SER A 40 5.93 -8.98 -7.49
C SER A 40 5.96 -10.35 -8.17
N CYS A 41 4.79 -10.82 -8.63
CA CYS A 41 4.63 -12.13 -9.25
C CYS A 41 4.38 -11.98 -10.74
N VAL A 42 5.14 -12.68 -11.57
CA VAL A 42 4.88 -12.78 -13.00
C VAL A 42 3.95 -13.96 -13.30
N LYS A 43 3.07 -13.77 -14.26
CA LYS A 43 1.96 -14.67 -14.60
C LYS A 43 2.10 -15.20 -16.03
N GLY A 44 1.87 -16.50 -16.17
CA GLY A 44 1.77 -17.17 -17.47
C GLY A 44 0.40 -17.04 -18.11
N GLU A 45 0.25 -17.62 -19.31
CA GLU A 45 -0.98 -17.56 -20.12
C GLU A 45 -2.19 -18.14 -19.40
N THR A 46 -2.04 -19.18 -18.61
CA THR A 46 -3.10 -19.82 -17.81
C THR A 46 -3.31 -19.17 -16.44
N ASN A 47 -2.78 -17.95 -16.23
CA ASN A 47 -2.79 -17.24 -14.96
C ASN A 47 -1.99 -17.92 -13.82
N ASN A 48 -1.23 -18.95 -14.12
CA ASN A 48 -0.31 -19.56 -13.18
C ASN A 48 0.81 -18.57 -12.77
N THR A 49 1.30 -18.71 -11.56
CA THR A 49 2.44 -17.91 -11.07
C THR A 49 3.72 -18.60 -11.50
N LEU A 50 4.51 -17.93 -12.35
CA LEU A 50 5.79 -18.44 -12.83
C LEU A 50 6.91 -18.15 -11.83
N SER A 51 6.98 -16.93 -11.34
CA SER A 51 7.92 -16.56 -10.27
C SER A 51 7.38 -15.42 -9.42
N CYS A 52 7.90 -15.29 -8.20
CA CYS A 52 7.63 -14.17 -7.30
C CYS A 52 8.95 -13.67 -6.72
N ASN A 53 9.11 -12.34 -6.72
CA ASN A 53 10.25 -11.66 -6.12
C ASN A 53 9.76 -10.75 -4.98
N PRO A 54 10.28 -10.91 -3.76
CA PRO A 54 9.95 -10.04 -2.64
C PRO A 54 10.71 -8.73 -2.72
N GLU A 55 10.02 -7.64 -2.38
CA GLU A 55 10.57 -6.30 -2.30
C GLU A 55 10.07 -5.64 -1.01
N PRO A 56 10.93 -4.93 -0.25
CA PRO A 56 10.49 -4.18 0.90
C PRO A 56 9.80 -2.89 0.44
N PHE A 57 8.82 -2.45 1.21
CA PHE A 57 8.19 -1.15 1.01
C PHE A 57 8.04 -0.40 2.33
N LEU A 58 8.25 0.90 2.31
CA LEU A 58 8.00 1.83 3.41
C LEU A 58 6.61 2.46 3.31
N MET A 59 6.20 2.78 2.09
CA MET A 59 4.97 3.49 1.78
C MET A 59 4.34 2.88 0.53
N LEU A 60 3.01 2.82 0.50
CA LEU A 60 2.25 2.39 -0.67
C LEU A 60 1.62 3.60 -1.36
N ASP A 61 1.89 3.72 -2.65
CA ASP A 61 1.30 4.77 -3.49
C ASP A 61 0.19 4.14 -4.36
N LEU A 62 -1.07 4.24 -3.88
CA LEU A 62 -2.21 3.55 -4.45
C LEU A 62 -2.87 4.33 -5.58
N PRO A 63 -3.21 3.69 -6.70
CA PRO A 63 -4.01 4.29 -7.75
C PRO A 63 -5.44 4.56 -7.27
N ILE A 64 -6.07 5.62 -7.79
CA ILE A 64 -7.49 5.91 -7.58
C ILE A 64 -8.24 5.40 -8.81
N PRO A 65 -9.05 4.34 -8.71
CA PRO A 65 -9.78 3.81 -9.85
C PRO A 65 -10.84 4.81 -10.35
N ASN A 66 -11.09 4.79 -11.65
CA ASN A 66 -12.11 5.65 -12.28
C ASN A 66 -13.49 5.04 -12.07
N LYS A 67 -14.08 5.27 -10.90
CA LYS A 67 -15.45 4.85 -10.56
C LYS A 67 -16.14 5.88 -9.67
N LYS A 68 -17.46 5.81 -9.59
CA LYS A 68 -18.26 6.58 -8.64
C LYS A 68 -18.09 5.99 -7.23
N ASN A 69 -17.98 6.83 -6.21
CA ASN A 69 -17.85 6.43 -4.79
C ASN A 69 -16.66 5.47 -4.55
N VAL A 70 -15.46 5.98 -4.72
CA VAL A 70 -14.22 5.24 -4.49
C VAL A 70 -13.96 5.09 -3.01
N SER A 71 -13.59 3.88 -2.58
CA SER A 71 -13.07 3.61 -1.24
C SER A 71 -11.56 3.31 -1.26
N LEU A 72 -10.91 3.37 -0.11
CA LEU A 72 -9.50 2.99 0.04
C LEU A 72 -9.30 1.51 -0.32
N ILE A 73 -10.27 0.66 -0.04
CA ILE A 73 -10.25 -0.76 -0.44
C ILE A 73 -10.25 -0.92 -1.96
N ASP A 74 -11.00 -0.09 -2.70
CA ASP A 74 -10.97 -0.10 -4.16
C ASP A 74 -9.58 0.29 -4.71
N CYS A 75 -8.88 1.20 -4.01
CA CYS A 75 -7.52 1.56 -4.37
C CYS A 75 -6.55 0.39 -4.15
N PHE A 76 -6.71 -0.39 -3.07
CA PHE A 76 -5.96 -1.63 -2.86
C PHE A 76 -6.30 -2.71 -3.90
N ASP A 77 -7.58 -2.88 -4.25
CA ASP A 77 -8.02 -3.81 -5.28
C ASP A 77 -7.38 -3.48 -6.64
N GLU A 78 -7.36 -2.20 -7.02
CA GLU A 78 -6.73 -1.76 -8.27
C GLU A 78 -5.20 -1.94 -8.23
N TYR A 79 -4.55 -1.67 -7.07
CA TYR A 79 -3.11 -1.86 -6.90
C TYR A 79 -2.66 -3.33 -7.00
N THR A 80 -3.49 -4.25 -6.53
CA THR A 80 -3.20 -5.70 -6.53
C THR A 80 -3.80 -6.45 -7.72
N LYS A 81 -4.51 -5.73 -8.59
CA LYS A 81 -5.08 -6.28 -9.80
C LYS A 81 -3.98 -6.83 -10.72
N ARG A 82 -4.29 -7.94 -11.38
CA ARG A 82 -3.41 -8.46 -12.41
C ARG A 82 -3.31 -7.45 -13.56
N GLU A 83 -2.11 -7.00 -13.85
CA GLU A 83 -1.76 -6.26 -15.04
C GLU A 83 -1.50 -7.26 -16.18
N ILE A 84 -2.17 -7.09 -17.31
CA ILE A 84 -1.90 -7.85 -18.53
C ILE A 84 -0.87 -7.06 -19.34
N LEU A 85 0.23 -7.69 -19.69
CA LEU A 85 1.27 -7.06 -20.49
C LEU A 85 0.82 -6.96 -21.95
N ASP A 86 1.03 -5.78 -22.55
CA ASP A 86 0.87 -5.56 -23.98
C ASP A 86 1.79 -6.51 -24.76
N GLU A 87 1.47 -6.81 -26.02
CA GLU A 87 2.21 -7.79 -26.82
C GLU A 87 3.71 -7.51 -26.88
N ASP A 88 4.09 -6.24 -27.00
CA ASP A 88 5.49 -5.79 -27.05
C ASP A 88 6.24 -5.94 -25.71
N ASN A 89 5.50 -6.03 -24.60
CA ASN A 89 6.04 -6.20 -23.25
C ASN A 89 6.02 -7.65 -22.75
N ARG A 90 5.48 -8.57 -23.54
CA ARG A 90 5.53 -10.02 -23.25
C ARG A 90 6.90 -10.57 -23.57
N TYR A 91 7.35 -11.49 -22.74
CA TYR A 91 8.65 -12.14 -22.93
C TYR A 91 8.62 -13.60 -22.51
N VAL A 92 9.64 -14.33 -22.89
CA VAL A 92 9.87 -15.71 -22.42
C VAL A 92 10.90 -15.65 -21.30
N ASN A 93 10.59 -16.25 -20.15
CA ASN A 93 11.53 -16.31 -19.03
C ASN A 93 12.63 -17.36 -19.28
N ASP A 94 13.63 -17.40 -18.40
CA ASP A 94 14.78 -18.33 -18.51
C ASP A 94 14.37 -19.81 -18.52
N GLU A 95 13.18 -20.13 -18.02
CA GLU A 95 12.61 -21.48 -17.99
C GLU A 95 11.78 -21.81 -19.25
N GLY A 96 11.72 -20.92 -20.23
CA GLY A 96 10.97 -21.09 -21.47
C GLY A 96 9.46 -20.82 -21.37
N HIS A 97 8.98 -20.25 -20.26
CA HIS A 97 7.57 -19.92 -20.09
C HIS A 97 7.27 -18.50 -20.58
N LYS A 98 6.16 -18.35 -21.33
CA LYS A 98 5.67 -17.05 -21.78
C LYS A 98 5.04 -16.26 -20.64
N VAL A 99 5.60 -15.08 -20.35
CA VAL A 99 5.09 -14.14 -19.36
C VAL A 99 4.13 -13.18 -20.03
N VAL A 100 2.89 -13.14 -19.57
CA VAL A 100 1.82 -12.33 -20.15
C VAL A 100 1.17 -11.38 -19.12
N GLY A 101 1.59 -11.44 -17.89
CA GLY A 101 1.03 -10.57 -16.85
C GLY A 101 1.90 -10.49 -15.62
N LYS A 102 1.54 -9.51 -14.78
CA LYS A 102 2.21 -9.22 -13.53
C LYS A 102 1.16 -8.93 -12.47
N GLN A 103 1.45 -9.25 -11.22
CA GLN A 103 0.55 -9.00 -10.09
C GLN A 103 1.37 -8.73 -8.83
N ILE A 104 0.98 -7.70 -8.08
CA ILE A 104 1.51 -7.44 -6.75
C ILE A 104 0.62 -8.10 -5.71
N GLN A 105 1.22 -8.79 -4.76
CA GLN A 105 0.59 -9.37 -3.59
C GLN A 105 1.39 -9.00 -2.35
N PHE A 106 0.84 -9.13 -1.15
CA PHE A 106 1.57 -8.79 0.07
C PHE A 106 1.99 -10.04 0.82
N TRP A 107 3.26 -10.12 1.21
CA TRP A 107 3.73 -11.14 2.13
C TRP A 107 3.40 -10.75 3.58
N LYS A 108 3.71 -9.51 3.94
CA LYS A 108 3.35 -8.93 5.23
C LYS A 108 3.22 -7.41 5.13
N PHE A 109 2.29 -6.85 5.87
CA PHE A 109 2.22 -5.41 6.10
C PHE A 109 2.99 -5.02 7.37
N PRO A 110 3.45 -3.74 7.49
CA PRO A 110 4.17 -3.23 8.66
C PRO A 110 3.26 -2.98 9.87
N SER A 111 3.86 -2.71 11.03
CA SER A 111 3.12 -2.28 12.23
C SER A 111 2.48 -0.91 12.07
N VAL A 112 3.18 0.01 11.39
CA VAL A 112 2.67 1.30 10.95
C VAL A 112 2.66 1.34 9.43
N LEU A 113 1.46 1.43 8.85
CA LEU A 113 1.25 1.44 7.42
C LEU A 113 1.03 2.87 6.93
N ILE A 114 1.87 3.30 5.98
CA ILE A 114 1.76 4.59 5.30
C ILE A 114 1.21 4.35 3.89
N VAL A 115 0.11 5.03 3.56
CA VAL A 115 -0.56 4.92 2.27
C VAL A 115 -0.74 6.29 1.66
N THR A 116 -0.26 6.49 0.45
CA THR A 116 -0.54 7.67 -0.36
C THR A 116 -1.49 7.35 -1.51
N LEU A 117 -2.15 8.38 -2.04
CA LEU A 117 -3.01 8.28 -3.21
C LEU A 117 -2.34 8.94 -4.42
N LYS A 118 -2.29 8.23 -5.56
CA LYS A 118 -1.81 8.77 -6.85
C LYS A 118 -2.79 9.82 -7.39
N ARG A 119 -2.78 11.01 -6.76
CA ARG A 119 -3.66 12.11 -7.15
C ARG A 119 -3.14 12.95 -8.31
N PHE A 120 -1.83 12.94 -8.55
CA PHE A 120 -1.22 13.75 -9.60
C PHE A 120 -0.97 12.90 -10.84
N THR A 121 -1.44 13.40 -12.01
CA THR A 121 -1.25 12.74 -13.30
C THR A 121 -0.08 13.38 -14.05
N ASN A 122 0.66 12.56 -14.81
CA ASN A 122 1.71 13.03 -15.73
C ASN A 122 1.13 13.46 -17.10
N SER A 123 -0.20 13.68 -17.20
CA SER A 123 -0.83 14.18 -18.42
C SER A 123 -0.40 15.61 -18.75
N MET A 124 -0.48 16.00 -20.02
CA MET A 124 -0.29 17.37 -20.46
C MET A 124 -1.63 18.02 -20.77
N PRO A 125 -2.11 19.03 -20.03
CA PRO A 125 -1.50 19.58 -18.82
C PRO A 125 -1.64 18.65 -17.61
N PRO A 126 -0.71 18.71 -16.64
CA PRO A 126 -0.78 17.90 -15.42
C PRO A 126 -2.02 18.27 -14.60
N ARG A 127 -2.66 17.28 -14.02
CA ARG A 127 -3.92 17.45 -13.27
C ARG A 127 -3.84 16.77 -11.91
N LYS A 128 -4.58 17.31 -10.94
CA LYS A 128 -4.81 16.68 -9.65
C LYS A 128 -6.18 15.99 -9.64
N ASN A 129 -6.22 14.70 -9.35
CA ASN A 129 -7.46 13.98 -9.09
C ASN A 129 -8.04 14.42 -7.73
N GLN A 130 -9.20 15.07 -7.75
CA GLN A 130 -9.90 15.58 -6.56
C GLN A 130 -11.05 14.68 -6.11
N SER A 131 -11.13 13.44 -6.60
CA SER A 131 -12.15 12.50 -6.16
C SER A 131 -12.08 12.28 -4.65
N LEU A 132 -13.24 12.26 -4.00
CA LEU A 132 -13.37 11.80 -2.63
C LEU A 132 -13.07 10.29 -2.60
N VAL A 133 -12.12 9.90 -1.79
CA VAL A 133 -11.86 8.48 -1.49
C VAL A 133 -12.34 8.24 -0.06
N ASP A 134 -13.31 7.36 0.09
CA ASP A 134 -13.80 6.95 1.41
C ASP A 134 -12.79 6.02 2.08
N PHE A 135 -12.57 6.19 3.39
CA PHE A 135 -11.60 5.40 4.15
C PHE A 135 -12.13 5.08 5.56
N PRO A 136 -11.83 3.90 6.09
CA PRO A 136 -12.24 3.54 7.44
C PRO A 136 -11.32 4.21 8.48
N PHE A 137 -11.92 4.67 9.57
CA PHE A 137 -11.18 5.12 10.76
C PHE A 137 -10.69 3.93 11.59
N ASP A 138 -11.56 2.93 11.72
CA ASP A 138 -11.28 1.66 12.39
C ASP A 138 -11.50 0.50 11.42
N ASN A 139 -10.86 -0.63 11.70
CA ASN A 139 -11.07 -1.89 10.98
C ASN A 139 -10.74 -1.83 9.47
N LEU A 140 -9.60 -1.23 9.10
CA LEU A 140 -9.03 -1.46 7.78
C LEU A 140 -8.47 -2.89 7.74
N ASP A 141 -9.29 -3.82 7.27
CA ASP A 141 -8.91 -5.23 7.13
C ASP A 141 -8.23 -5.47 5.78
N LEU A 142 -6.94 -5.81 5.84
CA LEU A 142 -6.11 -6.10 4.67
C LEU A 142 -5.81 -7.61 4.49
N SER A 143 -6.50 -8.47 5.24
CA SER A 143 -6.26 -9.92 5.24
C SER A 143 -6.37 -10.55 3.86
N LYS A 144 -7.30 -10.09 3.01
CA LYS A 144 -7.51 -10.63 1.65
C LYS A 144 -6.34 -10.41 0.69
N TYR A 145 -5.47 -9.45 0.99
CA TYR A 145 -4.30 -9.13 0.14
C TYR A 145 -3.04 -9.88 0.54
N VAL A 146 -3.05 -10.57 1.68
CA VAL A 146 -1.88 -11.22 2.28
C VAL A 146 -1.82 -12.67 1.85
N VAL A 147 -0.74 -13.02 1.16
CA VAL A 147 -0.40 -14.42 0.78
C VAL A 147 0.56 -15.07 1.78
N GLY A 148 1.12 -14.29 2.70
CA GLY A 148 1.99 -14.75 3.77
C GLY A 148 1.28 -15.59 4.84
N TYR A 149 1.96 -15.77 5.97
CA TYR A 149 1.40 -16.43 7.14
C TYR A 149 0.58 -15.45 7.96
N ASP A 150 -0.45 -15.96 8.66
CA ASP A 150 -1.32 -15.21 9.55
C ASP A 150 -1.97 -13.94 8.92
N PRO A 151 -2.70 -14.07 7.80
CA PRO A 151 -3.28 -12.92 7.11
C PRO A 151 -4.28 -12.14 7.97
N LYS A 152 -4.98 -12.80 8.91
CA LYS A 152 -5.99 -12.18 9.78
C LYS A 152 -5.41 -11.19 10.80
N SER A 153 -4.10 -11.18 10.99
CA SER A 153 -3.45 -10.24 11.90
C SER A 153 -3.31 -8.82 11.35
N PHE A 154 -3.65 -8.59 10.07
CA PHE A 154 -3.47 -7.29 9.41
C PHE A 154 -4.75 -6.46 9.37
N ASN A 155 -5.17 -6.03 10.55
CA ASN A 155 -6.27 -5.09 10.77
C ASN A 155 -5.72 -3.81 11.41
N TYR A 156 -6.20 -2.65 10.92
CA TYR A 156 -5.59 -1.36 11.23
C TYR A 156 -6.61 -0.32 11.69
N GLU A 157 -6.14 0.64 12.49
CA GLU A 157 -6.86 1.86 12.83
C GLU A 157 -6.11 3.10 12.32
N LEU A 158 -6.85 4.09 11.85
CA LEU A 158 -6.32 5.36 11.37
C LEU A 158 -5.97 6.27 12.53
N TYR A 159 -4.77 6.86 12.50
CA TYR A 159 -4.36 7.85 13.51
C TYR A 159 -3.83 9.15 12.93
N GLY A 160 -3.58 9.22 11.62
CA GLY A 160 -3.12 10.44 10.98
C GLY A 160 -3.51 10.52 9.50
N ILE A 161 -3.79 11.74 9.04
CA ILE A 161 -4.07 12.07 7.65
C ILE A 161 -3.24 13.29 7.29
N CYS A 162 -2.40 13.20 6.28
CA CYS A 162 -1.83 14.37 5.63
C CYS A 162 -2.75 14.80 4.49
N ASN A 163 -3.17 16.04 4.52
CA ASN A 163 -4.03 16.67 3.51
C ASN A 163 -3.21 17.57 2.59
N HIS A 164 -3.61 17.66 1.33
CA HIS A 164 -3.06 18.62 0.38
C HIS A 164 -4.17 19.46 -0.25
N SER A 165 -4.12 20.77 -0.03
CA SER A 165 -5.00 21.75 -0.66
C SER A 165 -4.24 22.47 -1.77
N GLY A 166 -4.84 22.64 -2.93
CA GLY A 166 -4.19 23.26 -4.10
C GLY A 166 -4.07 22.32 -5.29
N GLY A 167 -3.25 22.71 -6.24
CA GLY A 167 -3.05 22.02 -7.52
C GLY A 167 -1.63 21.47 -7.71
N VAL A 168 -1.28 21.20 -8.98
CA VAL A 168 0.03 20.63 -9.35
C VAL A 168 1.15 21.67 -9.21
N MET A 169 0.85 22.95 -9.46
CA MET A 169 1.85 24.03 -9.46
C MET A 169 2.12 24.61 -8.05
N GLY A 170 1.40 24.16 -7.05
CA GLY A 170 1.57 24.60 -5.66
C GLY A 170 0.35 24.28 -4.81
N GLY A 171 0.59 24.27 -3.52
CA GLY A 171 -0.46 23.97 -2.56
C GLY A 171 0.04 24.07 -1.12
N HIS A 172 -0.82 23.70 -0.22
CA HIS A 172 -0.60 23.76 1.21
C HIS A 172 -0.89 22.39 1.85
N TYR A 173 0.00 21.95 2.71
CA TYR A 173 -0.16 20.72 3.48
C TYR A 173 -0.60 21.04 4.91
N PHE A 174 -1.50 20.23 5.43
CA PHE A 174 -1.91 20.26 6.84
C PHE A 174 -2.30 18.84 7.27
N ALA A 175 -2.34 18.60 8.58
CA ALA A 175 -2.57 17.25 9.11
C ALA A 175 -3.84 17.19 9.95
N TYR A 176 -4.51 16.03 9.90
CA TYR A 176 -5.43 15.58 10.93
C TYR A 176 -4.75 14.48 11.74
N VAL A 177 -4.76 14.60 13.06
CA VAL A 177 -4.10 13.63 13.95
C VAL A 177 -5.04 13.26 15.09
N LYS A 178 -5.15 11.97 15.36
CA LYS A 178 -5.83 11.42 16.53
C LYS A 178 -4.84 11.39 17.69
N ASN A 179 -5.04 12.26 18.66
CA ASN A 179 -4.17 12.37 19.82
C ASN A 179 -4.43 11.25 20.86
N ALA A 180 -3.58 11.19 21.88
CA ALA A 180 -3.67 10.19 22.95
C ALA A 180 -4.99 10.23 23.74
N ASN A 181 -5.71 11.35 23.71
CA ASN A 181 -7.05 11.50 24.29
C ASN A 181 -8.18 10.97 23.38
N ASN A 182 -7.84 10.25 22.29
CA ASN A 182 -8.74 9.73 21.27
C ASN A 182 -9.57 10.78 20.52
N LYS A 183 -9.18 12.05 20.55
CA LYS A 183 -9.82 13.13 19.81
C LYS A 183 -8.98 13.51 18.60
N TRP A 184 -9.66 13.88 17.52
CA TRP A 184 -9.04 14.38 16.31
C TRP A 184 -8.80 15.88 16.37
N TYR A 185 -7.66 16.29 15.84
CA TYR A 185 -7.26 17.70 15.72
C TYR A 185 -6.71 17.96 14.32
N GLU A 186 -7.02 19.15 13.80
CA GLU A 186 -6.34 19.73 12.64
C GLU A 186 -5.10 20.48 13.12
N PHE A 187 -3.98 20.19 12.50
CA PHE A 187 -2.73 20.92 12.63
C PHE A 187 -2.45 21.62 11.31
N ASN A 188 -2.57 22.93 11.30
CA ASN A 188 -2.46 23.76 10.12
C ASN A 188 -1.56 24.97 10.44
N ASP A 189 -0.26 24.82 10.20
CA ASP A 189 0.79 25.71 10.66
C ASP A 189 0.69 25.93 12.19
N PRO A 190 0.63 27.17 12.73
CA PRO A 190 0.49 27.39 14.18
C PRO A 190 -0.94 27.11 14.71
N ASN A 191 -1.90 26.90 13.83
CA ASN A 191 -3.29 26.73 14.23
C ASN A 191 -3.62 25.26 14.53
N VAL A 192 -4.14 25.00 15.73
CA VAL A 192 -4.62 23.69 16.16
C VAL A 192 -6.08 23.79 16.55
N GLN A 193 -6.93 22.96 15.91
CA GLN A 193 -8.38 22.98 16.15
C GLN A 193 -8.90 21.55 16.30
N PRO A 194 -9.86 21.31 17.23
CA PRO A 194 -10.55 20.03 17.29
C PRO A 194 -11.39 19.80 16.03
N LYS A 195 -11.51 18.52 15.61
CA LYS A 195 -12.34 18.08 14.49
C LYS A 195 -13.19 16.89 14.88
N SER A 196 -14.40 16.79 14.31
CA SER A 196 -15.19 15.56 14.36
C SER A 196 -14.81 14.63 13.19
N GLU A 197 -15.10 13.34 13.30
CA GLU A 197 -14.76 12.36 12.26
C GLU A 197 -15.44 12.68 10.91
N GLU A 198 -16.66 13.23 10.94
CA GLU A 198 -17.39 13.62 9.72
C GLU A 198 -16.65 14.71 8.93
N GLN A 199 -15.89 15.57 9.61
CA GLN A 199 -15.12 16.64 8.99
C GLN A 199 -13.81 16.19 8.34
N LEU A 200 -13.35 14.95 8.62
CA LEU A 200 -12.07 14.46 8.14
C LEU A 200 -12.14 13.89 6.72
N LYS A 201 -13.31 13.40 6.29
CA LYS A 201 -13.51 12.80 4.95
C LYS A 201 -13.64 13.89 3.89
N THR A 202 -12.51 14.31 3.33
CA THR A 202 -12.47 15.35 2.30
C THR A 202 -11.64 14.90 1.08
N PRO A 203 -11.85 15.52 -0.10
CA PRO A 203 -11.01 15.30 -1.28
C PRO A 203 -9.54 15.72 -1.10
N LYS A 204 -9.22 16.38 0.01
CA LYS A 204 -7.85 16.84 0.32
C LYS A 204 -6.99 15.73 0.91
N ALA A 205 -7.58 14.67 1.47
CA ALA A 205 -6.85 13.55 2.04
C ALA A 205 -5.87 12.97 1.00
N TYR A 206 -4.58 12.98 1.32
CA TYR A 206 -3.50 12.62 0.40
C TYR A 206 -2.67 11.44 0.90
N CYS A 207 -2.31 11.43 2.20
CA CYS A 207 -1.54 10.37 2.81
C CYS A 207 -2.18 9.96 4.13
N PHE A 208 -2.27 8.67 4.38
CA PHE A 208 -2.88 8.06 5.55
C PHE A 208 -1.85 7.31 6.38
N PHE A 209 -1.96 7.45 7.70
CA PHE A 209 -1.14 6.74 8.68
C PHE A 209 -2.02 5.81 9.50
N TYR A 210 -1.86 4.51 9.28
CA TYR A 210 -2.57 3.46 9.96
C TYR A 210 -1.66 2.69 10.90
N ARG A 211 -2.11 2.37 12.11
CA ARG A 211 -1.39 1.48 13.02
C ARG A 211 -2.12 0.16 13.16
N LYS A 212 -1.36 -0.93 13.22
CA LYS A 212 -1.88 -2.28 13.38
C LYS A 212 -2.57 -2.41 14.74
N LYS A 213 -3.77 -2.97 14.75
CA LYS A 213 -4.49 -3.30 15.99
C LYS A 213 -3.81 -4.50 16.68
N LYS A 214 -3.76 -4.44 18.02
CA LYS A 214 -3.24 -5.54 18.86
C LYS A 214 -4.24 -6.68 18.98
#